data_ddd7e027674aa1d2fa6e251f264d2cb0
#
_entry.id   ddd7e027674aa1d2fa6e251f264d2cb0
#
_cell.length_a   1.000
_cell.length_b   1.000
_cell.length_c   1.000
_cell.angle_alpha   90.00
_cell.angle_beta   90.00
_cell.angle_gamma   90.00
#
_symmetry.space_group_name_H-M   'P 1'
#
loop_
_entity.id
_entity.type
_entity.pdbx_description
1 polymer ?
#
loop_
_entity_poly.entity_id
_entity_poly.type
_entity_poly.pdbx_seq_one_letter_code
_entity_poly.pdbx_strand_id
1 'polypeptide(L)'
;MASNKKRTANYIKDRVTKPYEIVEADSDATYCQTVEINLSELKPVVAFPHLPENTHTVESIKEPITIDQVVIGSCTNGRLEDLAIAASILKGHKVHPNVRCIIIPGSQQVYLDAIHNGYVDTFIEAGAAVSTPTCGPCLGAHMGIMTAGERCVSTTNRNFRGRMGHVDSEVYLASPYVAAASAILGKIATPEEVE
;
A
#
# COMPACT_ATOMS: atom_id res chain seq x y z
N MET A 1 1.58 -16.58 -17.31
CA MET A 1 0.89 -16.43 -16.01
C MET A 1 0.68 -17.73 -15.23
N ALA A 2 1.51 -18.71 -15.41
CA ALA A 2 1.29 -20.08 -14.87
C ALA A 2 1.71 -20.31 -13.41
N SER A 3 2.34 -19.38 -12.72
CA SER A 3 3.02 -19.73 -11.46
C SER A 3 2.30 -19.42 -10.15
N ASN A 4 1.20 -18.69 -10.14
CA ASN A 4 0.54 -18.33 -8.88
C ASN A 4 -0.49 -19.34 -8.35
N LYS A 5 -0.83 -20.37 -9.11
CA LYS A 5 -1.80 -21.41 -8.72
C LYS A 5 -1.37 -22.11 -7.42
N LYS A 6 -0.13 -22.56 -7.39
CA LYS A 6 0.43 -23.27 -6.23
C LYS A 6 0.47 -22.38 -4.99
N ARG A 7 0.77 -21.10 -5.17
CA ARG A 7 0.81 -20.11 -4.07
C ARG A 7 -0.59 -19.79 -3.58
N THR A 8 -1.56 -19.59 -4.48
CA THR A 8 -2.96 -19.38 -4.13
C THR A 8 -3.57 -20.61 -3.46
N ALA A 9 -3.38 -21.80 -4.01
CA ALA A 9 -3.87 -23.05 -3.43
C ALA A 9 -3.28 -23.28 -2.02
N ASN A 10 -2.00 -23.04 -1.83
CA ASN A 10 -1.36 -23.14 -0.50
C ASN A 10 -1.92 -22.10 0.48
N TYR A 11 -2.19 -20.87 0.03
CA TYR A 11 -2.74 -19.82 0.87
C TYR A 11 -4.15 -20.15 1.37
N ILE A 12 -5.02 -20.72 0.49
CA ILE A 12 -6.41 -20.99 0.83
C ILE A 12 -6.61 -22.34 1.54
N LYS A 13 -5.66 -23.28 1.41
CA LYS A 13 -5.78 -24.66 1.90
C LYS A 13 -6.28 -24.77 3.34
N ASP A 14 -5.73 -23.94 4.24
CA ASP A 14 -6.05 -23.96 5.66
C ASP A 14 -7.07 -22.86 6.08
N ARG A 15 -7.60 -22.11 5.11
CA ARG A 15 -8.52 -20.98 5.33
C ARG A 15 -9.91 -21.23 4.78
N VAL A 16 -10.07 -22.19 3.88
CA VAL A 16 -11.35 -22.51 3.23
C VAL A 16 -11.85 -23.85 3.72
N THR A 17 -13.06 -23.86 4.25
CA THR A 17 -13.74 -25.08 4.73
C THR A 17 -14.75 -25.63 3.72
N LYS A 18 -15.14 -24.82 2.73
CA LYS A 18 -16.06 -25.25 1.65
C LYS A 18 -15.28 -25.84 0.49
N PRO A 19 -15.86 -26.81 -0.25
CA PRO A 19 -15.29 -27.28 -1.50
C PRO A 19 -15.03 -26.11 -2.46
N TYR A 20 -13.89 -26.13 -3.13
CA TYR A 20 -13.56 -25.14 -4.17
C TYR A 20 -12.94 -25.84 -5.37
N GLU A 21 -13.06 -25.22 -6.52
CA GLU A 21 -12.50 -25.68 -7.78
C GLU A 21 -11.34 -24.76 -8.21
N ILE A 22 -10.28 -25.36 -8.73
CA ILE A 22 -9.17 -24.61 -9.33
C ILE A 22 -9.44 -24.51 -10.82
N VAL A 23 -9.86 -23.32 -11.27
CA VAL A 23 -10.09 -23.05 -12.69
C VAL A 23 -8.79 -22.71 -13.38
N GLU A 24 -8.53 -23.37 -14.50
CA GLU A 24 -7.33 -23.18 -15.32
C GLU A 24 -7.71 -22.89 -16.76
N ALA A 25 -6.81 -22.19 -17.48
CA ALA A 25 -6.95 -22.07 -18.92
C ALA A 25 -6.71 -23.43 -19.59
N ASP A 26 -7.42 -23.69 -20.68
CA ASP A 26 -7.22 -24.89 -21.48
C ASP A 26 -5.79 -24.96 -22.04
N SER A 27 -5.30 -26.18 -22.32
CA SER A 27 -3.93 -26.38 -22.79
C SER A 27 -3.64 -25.76 -24.16
N ASP A 28 -4.70 -25.54 -24.93
CA ASP A 28 -4.71 -24.94 -26.27
C ASP A 28 -5.22 -23.50 -26.30
N ALA A 29 -5.40 -22.88 -25.11
CA ALA A 29 -5.83 -21.50 -25.02
C ALA A 29 -4.90 -20.55 -25.79
N THR A 30 -5.46 -19.72 -26.65
CA THR A 30 -4.72 -18.71 -27.41
C THR A 30 -4.85 -17.33 -26.76
N TYR A 31 -3.79 -16.55 -26.81
CA TYR A 31 -3.71 -15.22 -26.22
C TYR A 31 -3.50 -14.17 -27.30
N CYS A 32 -4.20 -13.05 -27.21
CA CYS A 32 -4.07 -11.94 -28.15
C CYS A 32 -2.71 -11.23 -28.05
N GLN A 33 -2.08 -11.28 -26.88
CA GLN A 33 -0.80 -10.64 -26.61
C GLN A 33 -0.07 -11.32 -25.46
N THR A 34 1.25 -11.39 -25.52
CA THR A 34 2.14 -11.75 -24.41
C THR A 34 2.99 -10.53 -24.04
N VAL A 35 3.03 -10.20 -22.75
CA VAL A 35 3.87 -9.11 -22.21
C VAL A 35 4.87 -9.72 -21.24
N GLU A 36 6.15 -9.46 -21.48
CA GLU A 36 7.25 -9.86 -20.60
C GLU A 36 7.74 -8.66 -19.80
N ILE A 37 7.86 -8.82 -18.48
CA ILE A 37 8.34 -7.77 -17.57
C ILE A 37 9.52 -8.33 -16.78
N ASN A 38 10.69 -7.71 -16.93
CA ASN A 38 11.87 -8.04 -16.14
C ASN A 38 11.77 -7.39 -14.77
N LEU A 39 11.45 -8.18 -13.75
CA LEU A 39 11.27 -7.68 -12.38
C LEU A 39 12.56 -7.10 -11.78
N SER A 40 13.74 -7.51 -12.27
CA SER A 40 15.03 -7.02 -11.76
C SER A 40 15.37 -5.60 -12.22
N GLU A 41 14.65 -5.09 -13.21
CA GLU A 41 14.84 -3.74 -13.76
C GLU A 41 13.78 -2.74 -13.25
N LEU A 42 12.80 -3.23 -12.46
CA LEU A 42 11.77 -2.37 -11.92
C LEU A 42 12.33 -1.46 -10.83
N LYS A 43 12.09 -0.16 -10.99
CA LYS A 43 12.40 0.87 -10.00
C LYS A 43 11.15 1.22 -9.18
N PRO A 44 11.30 1.76 -7.97
CA PRO A 44 10.20 2.28 -7.19
C PRO A 44 9.40 3.32 -7.99
N VAL A 45 8.08 3.12 -8.06
CA VAL A 45 7.18 3.98 -8.82
C VAL A 45 6.07 4.55 -7.94
N VAL A 46 5.55 5.69 -8.35
CA VAL A 46 4.39 6.36 -7.76
C VAL A 46 3.42 6.73 -8.86
N ALA A 47 2.14 6.39 -8.68
CA ALA A 47 1.08 6.87 -9.56
C ALA A 47 0.60 8.23 -9.06
N PHE A 48 0.79 9.23 -9.88
CA PHE A 48 0.39 10.62 -9.60
C PHE A 48 -1.13 10.80 -9.72
N PRO A 49 -1.70 11.80 -9.03
CA PRO A 49 -3.10 12.16 -9.21
C PRO A 49 -3.43 12.50 -10.68
N HIS A 50 -4.59 12.15 -11.19
CA HIS A 50 -5.71 11.48 -10.55
C HIS A 50 -6.05 10.18 -11.27
N LEU A 51 -5.02 9.48 -11.78
CA LEU A 51 -5.16 8.21 -12.51
C LEU A 51 -4.07 7.23 -12.06
N PRO A 52 -4.40 5.95 -11.81
CA PRO A 52 -3.39 4.94 -11.45
C PRO A 52 -2.33 4.70 -12.52
N GLU A 53 -2.65 4.96 -13.79
CA GLU A 53 -1.73 4.81 -14.94
C GLU A 53 -0.74 5.98 -15.06
N ASN A 54 -0.96 7.10 -14.36
CA ASN A 54 -0.05 8.25 -14.36
C ASN A 54 1.18 7.96 -13.48
N THR A 55 1.95 6.97 -13.90
CA THR A 55 3.04 6.37 -13.13
C THR A 55 4.39 6.97 -13.50
N HIS A 56 5.14 7.38 -12.49
CA HIS A 56 6.49 7.92 -12.59
C HIS A 56 7.42 7.17 -11.63
N THR A 57 8.70 7.03 -11.99
CA THR A 57 9.69 6.54 -11.04
C THR A 57 9.97 7.62 -9.98
N VAL A 58 10.19 7.22 -8.71
CA VAL A 58 10.45 8.18 -7.64
C VAL A 58 11.69 9.03 -7.96
N GLU A 59 12.73 8.44 -8.52
CA GLU A 59 13.95 9.14 -8.94
C GLU A 59 13.74 10.20 -10.03
N SER A 60 12.65 10.13 -10.80
CA SER A 60 12.31 11.12 -11.83
C SER A 60 11.66 12.39 -11.29
N ILE A 61 11.31 12.41 -10.00
CA ILE A 61 10.70 13.55 -9.33
C ILE A 61 11.78 14.60 -9.08
N LYS A 62 11.75 15.70 -9.84
CA LYS A 62 12.77 16.75 -9.76
C LYS A 62 12.69 17.61 -8.52
N GLU A 63 11.46 17.96 -8.13
CA GLU A 63 11.20 18.82 -6.97
C GLU A 63 10.53 18.00 -5.86
N PRO A 64 10.96 18.11 -4.60
CA PRO A 64 10.36 17.37 -3.50
C PRO A 64 8.87 17.64 -3.37
N ILE A 65 8.07 16.56 -3.37
CA ILE A 65 6.63 16.64 -3.14
C ILE A 65 6.37 16.36 -1.67
N THR A 66 6.10 17.41 -0.90
CA THR A 66 5.71 17.30 0.52
C THR A 66 4.32 16.70 0.64
N ILE A 67 4.10 15.92 1.70
CA ILE A 67 2.85 15.22 1.95
C ILE A 67 2.32 15.49 3.36
N ASP A 68 1.03 15.38 3.53
CA ASP A 68 0.32 15.61 4.79
C ASP A 68 -0.17 14.30 5.42
N GLN A 69 -0.28 13.26 4.61
CA GLN A 69 -0.82 11.98 5.05
C GLN A 69 -0.17 10.80 4.35
N VAL A 70 -0.07 9.68 5.08
CA VAL A 70 0.27 8.36 4.52
C VAL A 70 -0.79 7.36 4.98
N VAL A 71 -1.27 6.52 4.04
CA VAL A 71 -2.21 5.43 4.33
C VAL A 71 -1.60 4.12 3.84
N ILE A 72 -1.33 3.21 4.76
CA ILE A 72 -0.78 1.89 4.45
C ILE A 72 -1.80 0.82 4.79
N GLY A 73 -2.14 0.00 3.80
CA GLY A 73 -3.00 -1.15 3.99
C GLY A 73 -4.36 -1.03 3.33
N SER A 74 -5.41 -1.30 4.09
CA SER A 74 -6.79 -1.58 3.68
C SER A 74 -6.94 -2.94 2.97
N CYS A 75 -8.01 -3.15 2.16
CA CYS A 75 -8.28 -4.43 1.52
C CYS A 75 -7.25 -4.84 0.46
N THR A 76 -6.51 -3.90 -0.11
CA THR A 76 -5.59 -4.16 -1.23
C THR A 76 -4.19 -4.52 -0.74
N ASN A 77 -3.54 -3.65 0.01
CA ASN A 77 -2.16 -3.81 0.49
C ASN A 77 -2.09 -3.77 2.02
N GLY A 78 -3.04 -4.41 2.68
CA GLY A 78 -3.07 -4.60 4.13
C GLY A 78 -2.84 -6.05 4.55
N ARG A 79 -2.14 -6.84 3.75
CA ARG A 79 -1.75 -8.21 4.09
C ARG A 79 -0.59 -8.20 5.08
N LEU A 80 -0.33 -9.36 5.69
CA LEU A 80 0.74 -9.45 6.68
C LEU A 80 2.11 -9.09 6.11
N GLU A 81 2.40 -9.50 4.87
CA GLU A 81 3.62 -9.16 4.17
C GLU A 81 3.77 -7.66 3.88
N ASP A 82 2.68 -6.97 3.54
CA ASP A 82 2.69 -5.51 3.32
C ASP A 82 2.99 -4.77 4.63
N LEU A 83 2.37 -5.22 5.73
CA LEU A 83 2.61 -4.66 7.06
C LEU A 83 4.03 -4.96 7.55
N ALA A 84 4.56 -6.15 7.27
CA ALA A 84 5.94 -6.51 7.59
C ALA A 84 6.95 -5.58 6.91
N ILE A 85 6.72 -5.28 5.62
CA ILE A 85 7.53 -4.33 4.85
C ILE A 85 7.50 -2.95 5.51
N ALA A 86 6.31 -2.41 5.76
CA ALA A 86 6.16 -1.09 6.36
C ALA A 86 6.79 -1.04 7.77
N ALA A 87 6.61 -2.09 8.59
CA ALA A 87 7.20 -2.18 9.91
C ALA A 87 8.74 -2.22 9.86
N SER A 88 9.31 -2.93 8.87
CA SER A 88 10.78 -2.99 8.74
C SER A 88 11.42 -1.64 8.48
N ILE A 89 10.74 -0.76 7.76
CA ILE A 89 11.22 0.60 7.44
C ILE A 89 10.95 1.57 8.58
N LEU A 90 9.77 1.47 9.22
CA LEU A 90 9.40 2.36 10.34
C LEU A 90 10.13 2.03 11.64
N LYS A 91 10.72 0.83 11.74
CA LYS A 91 11.38 0.37 12.97
C LYS A 91 12.57 1.27 13.33
N GLY A 92 12.51 1.87 14.53
CA GLY A 92 13.54 2.78 15.04
C GLY A 92 13.42 4.22 14.51
N HIS A 93 12.48 4.49 13.61
CA HIS A 93 12.22 5.82 13.08
C HIS A 93 10.93 6.42 13.65
N LYS A 94 10.73 7.70 13.42
CA LYS A 94 9.49 8.42 13.74
C LYS A 94 8.84 8.94 12.46
N VAL A 95 7.52 8.88 12.44
CA VAL A 95 6.73 9.57 11.42
C VAL A 95 7.02 11.08 11.50
N HIS A 96 7.17 11.71 10.35
CA HIS A 96 7.41 13.14 10.26
C HIS A 96 6.29 13.93 10.98
N PRO A 97 6.63 14.97 11.78
CA PRO A 97 5.66 15.65 12.64
C PRO A 97 4.47 16.27 11.89
N ASN A 98 4.62 16.57 10.62
CA ASN A 98 3.56 17.13 9.78
C ASN A 98 2.78 16.06 9.00
N VAL A 99 3.02 14.76 9.23
CA VAL A 99 2.38 13.66 8.49
C VAL A 99 1.48 12.85 9.40
N ARG A 100 0.24 12.64 8.99
CA ARG A 100 -0.66 11.63 9.58
C ARG A 100 -0.38 10.28 8.93
N CYS A 101 0.21 9.34 9.64
CA CYS A 101 0.40 7.97 9.16
C CYS A 101 -0.69 7.06 9.71
N ILE A 102 -1.45 6.42 8.83
CA ILE A 102 -2.58 5.54 9.18
C ILE A 102 -2.30 4.15 8.64
N ILE A 103 -2.31 3.16 9.51
CA ILE A 103 -2.10 1.74 9.19
C ILE A 103 -3.42 0.99 9.30
N ILE A 104 -3.80 0.25 8.27
CA ILE A 104 -5.09 -0.46 8.21
C ILE A 104 -4.86 -1.92 7.80
N PRO A 105 -4.90 -2.89 8.72
CA PRO A 105 -4.82 -4.32 8.39
C PRO A 105 -5.99 -4.75 7.49
N GLY A 106 -5.74 -5.72 6.61
CA GLY A 106 -6.74 -6.17 5.63
C GLY A 106 -7.85 -7.06 6.20
N SER A 107 -7.64 -7.67 7.36
CA SER A 107 -8.63 -8.52 8.07
C SER A 107 -8.30 -8.63 9.54
N GLN A 108 -9.26 -9.11 10.34
CA GLN A 108 -9.04 -9.35 11.78
C GLN A 108 -7.91 -10.35 12.04
N GLN A 109 -7.79 -11.39 11.21
CA GLN A 109 -6.70 -12.35 11.34
C GLN A 109 -5.34 -11.70 11.06
N VAL A 110 -5.24 -10.91 9.99
CA VAL A 110 -4.00 -10.16 9.69
C VAL A 110 -3.66 -9.18 10.82
N TYR A 111 -4.66 -8.54 11.42
CA TYR A 111 -4.45 -7.65 12.55
C TYR A 111 -3.88 -8.38 13.75
N LEU A 112 -4.46 -9.54 14.10
CA LEU A 112 -3.96 -10.39 15.17
C LEU A 112 -2.53 -10.89 14.90
N ASP A 113 -2.27 -11.34 13.67
CA ASP A 113 -0.95 -11.77 13.25
C ASP A 113 0.08 -10.63 13.32
N ALA A 114 -0.31 -9.41 12.95
CA ALA A 114 0.54 -8.22 13.05
C ALA A 114 0.87 -7.87 14.52
N ILE A 115 -0.08 -8.05 15.44
CA ILE A 115 0.16 -7.91 16.89
C ILE A 115 1.19 -8.95 17.35
N HIS A 116 0.97 -10.21 17.03
CA HIS A 116 1.87 -11.31 17.46
C HIS A 116 3.28 -11.19 16.90
N ASN A 117 3.45 -10.55 15.74
CA ASN A 117 4.76 -10.29 15.13
C ASN A 117 5.41 -8.97 15.60
N GLY A 118 4.76 -8.21 16.50
CA GLY A 118 5.28 -6.94 17.01
C GLY A 118 5.24 -5.78 16.00
N TYR A 119 4.52 -5.94 14.89
CA TYR A 119 4.42 -4.85 13.87
C TYR A 119 3.58 -3.69 14.39
N VAL A 120 2.52 -4.00 15.15
CA VAL A 120 1.66 -2.97 15.74
C VAL A 120 2.44 -2.11 16.74
N ASP A 121 3.27 -2.72 17.58
CA ASP A 121 4.15 -1.99 18.50
C ASP A 121 5.08 -1.05 17.74
N THR A 122 5.72 -1.55 16.69
CA THR A 122 6.59 -0.74 15.81
C THR A 122 5.84 0.46 15.22
N PHE A 123 4.61 0.27 14.74
CA PHE A 123 3.81 1.38 14.18
C PHE A 123 3.46 2.43 15.22
N ILE A 124 3.04 1.99 16.42
CA ILE A 124 2.71 2.89 17.53
C ILE A 124 3.95 3.65 17.99
N GLU A 125 5.08 2.94 18.16
CA GLU A 125 6.36 3.55 18.51
C GLU A 125 6.81 4.58 17.47
N ALA A 126 6.58 4.31 16.19
CA ALA A 126 6.87 5.27 15.13
C ALA A 126 5.94 6.51 15.15
N GLY A 127 4.81 6.45 15.85
CA GLY A 127 3.82 7.53 15.92
C GLY A 127 2.70 7.41 14.88
N ALA A 128 2.54 6.23 14.26
CA ALA A 128 1.43 5.96 13.37
C ALA A 128 0.14 5.57 14.12
N ALA A 129 -1.01 5.91 13.56
CA ALA A 129 -2.32 5.45 14.05
C ALA A 129 -2.65 4.09 13.44
N VAL A 130 -2.79 3.06 14.27
CA VAL A 130 -3.21 1.73 13.81
C VAL A 130 -4.72 1.58 14.00
N SER A 131 -5.43 1.31 12.91
CA SER A 131 -6.89 1.10 12.91
C SER A 131 -7.23 -0.38 12.93
N THR A 132 -8.45 -0.69 13.34
CA THR A 132 -9.06 -1.99 13.02
C THR A 132 -9.27 -2.13 11.51
N PRO A 133 -9.44 -3.36 10.99
CA PRO A 133 -9.71 -3.59 9.56
C PRO A 133 -10.94 -2.82 9.06
N THR A 134 -10.70 -1.94 8.10
CA THR A 134 -11.72 -1.05 7.50
C THR A 134 -11.22 -0.53 6.16
N CYS A 135 -12.10 0.15 5.40
CA CYS A 135 -11.66 0.91 4.23
C CYS A 135 -10.90 2.20 4.59
N GLY A 136 -11.04 2.71 5.84
CA GLY A 136 -10.44 3.98 6.22
C GLY A 136 -10.84 5.12 5.28
N PRO A 137 -9.91 6.00 4.88
CA PRO A 137 -10.18 7.10 3.98
C PRO A 137 -10.33 6.68 2.51
N CYS A 138 -10.06 5.43 2.17
CA CYS A 138 -10.03 4.93 0.78
C CYS A 138 -11.30 5.21 -0.03
N LEU A 139 -12.44 5.42 0.60
CA LEU A 139 -13.72 5.73 -0.06
C LEU A 139 -14.20 7.18 0.17
N GLY A 140 -13.38 8.03 0.81
CA GLY A 140 -13.74 9.41 1.12
C GLY A 140 -14.62 9.58 2.37
N ALA A 141 -14.69 8.55 3.20
CA ALA A 141 -15.40 8.57 4.48
C ALA A 141 -14.53 7.95 5.58
N HIS A 142 -14.95 8.02 6.85
CA HIS A 142 -14.23 7.50 7.99
C HIS A 142 -12.97 8.33 8.33
N MET A 143 -11.99 7.75 9.04
CA MET A 143 -10.78 8.45 9.50
C MET A 143 -9.85 8.87 8.35
N GLY A 144 -9.14 9.99 8.50
CA GLY A 144 -8.13 10.42 7.54
C GLY A 144 -8.71 11.03 6.25
N ILE A 145 -9.92 11.60 6.33
CA ILE A 145 -10.49 12.36 5.21
C ILE A 145 -9.64 13.61 4.98
N MET A 146 -9.29 13.84 3.72
CA MET A 146 -8.41 14.92 3.32
C MET A 146 -9.18 16.22 3.03
N THR A 147 -8.57 17.34 3.36
CA THR A 147 -9.06 18.66 2.99
C THR A 147 -8.47 19.15 1.66
N ALA A 148 -8.92 20.33 1.20
CA ALA A 148 -8.42 20.92 -0.04
C ALA A 148 -6.89 21.15 0.02
N GLY A 149 -6.17 20.73 -1.01
CA GLY A 149 -4.73 20.91 -1.14
C GLY A 149 -3.87 19.93 -0.36
N GLU A 150 -4.44 19.07 0.50
CA GLU A 150 -3.68 18.02 1.17
C GLU A 150 -3.21 16.93 0.20
N ARG A 151 -2.02 16.39 0.48
CA ARG A 151 -1.38 15.33 -0.31
C ARG A 151 -1.20 14.07 0.52
N CYS A 152 -1.60 12.94 -0.05
CA CYS A 152 -1.48 11.63 0.59
C CYS A 152 -0.70 10.65 -0.28
N VAL A 153 0.29 9.97 0.30
CA VAL A 153 0.84 8.74 -0.28
C VAL A 153 0.05 7.56 0.26
N SER A 154 -0.44 6.70 -0.62
CA SER A 154 -1.32 5.60 -0.23
C SER A 154 -0.98 4.30 -0.94
N THR A 155 -1.10 3.19 -0.23
CA THR A 155 -0.98 1.85 -0.80
C THR A 155 -2.32 1.29 -1.30
N THR A 156 -3.39 2.07 -1.28
CA THR A 156 -4.71 1.70 -1.82
C THR A 156 -4.69 1.62 -3.35
N ASN A 157 -5.81 1.36 -4.00
CA ASN A 157 -5.85 1.02 -5.42
C ASN A 157 -6.49 2.08 -6.33
N ARG A 158 -6.86 3.24 -5.81
CA ARG A 158 -7.55 4.31 -6.56
C ARG A 158 -7.12 5.68 -6.05
N ASN A 159 -6.93 6.61 -6.97
CA ASN A 159 -6.51 8.00 -6.70
C ASN A 159 -7.25 9.05 -7.52
N PHE A 160 -8.45 8.72 -8.00
CA PHE A 160 -9.24 9.69 -8.74
C PHE A 160 -9.66 10.88 -7.86
N ARG A 161 -10.01 11.97 -8.48
CA ARG A 161 -10.38 13.25 -7.83
C ARG A 161 -11.46 13.05 -6.75
N GLY A 162 -11.19 13.54 -5.55
CA GLY A 162 -12.10 13.39 -4.40
C GLY A 162 -12.11 12.00 -3.75
N ARG A 163 -11.21 11.10 -4.14
CA ARG A 163 -11.20 9.71 -3.64
C ARG A 163 -11.09 9.60 -2.12
N MET A 164 -10.30 10.45 -1.48
CA MET A 164 -10.07 10.42 -0.03
C MET A 164 -10.60 11.67 0.68
N GLY A 165 -11.54 12.39 0.09
CA GLY A 165 -12.14 13.57 0.70
C GLY A 165 -12.39 14.69 -0.28
N HIS A 166 -11.76 15.86 -0.08
CA HIS A 166 -11.97 17.02 -0.93
C HIS A 166 -11.51 16.79 -2.38
N VAL A 167 -12.21 17.38 -3.34
CA VAL A 167 -11.93 17.22 -4.77
C VAL A 167 -10.57 17.79 -5.19
N ASP A 168 -10.03 18.75 -4.44
CA ASP A 168 -8.72 19.33 -4.66
C ASP A 168 -7.62 18.70 -3.79
N SER A 169 -7.89 17.57 -3.14
CA SER A 169 -6.86 16.77 -2.51
C SER A 169 -6.18 15.86 -3.55
N GLU A 170 -4.93 15.52 -3.28
CA GLU A 170 -4.09 14.73 -4.17
C GLU A 170 -3.69 13.40 -3.53
N VAL A 171 -4.00 12.29 -4.19
CA VAL A 171 -3.61 10.95 -3.74
C VAL A 171 -2.58 10.35 -4.69
N TYR A 172 -1.43 10.00 -4.15
CA TYR A 172 -0.32 9.34 -4.83
C TYR A 172 -0.32 7.86 -4.45
N LEU A 173 -0.44 6.95 -5.42
CA LEU A 173 -0.39 5.52 -5.13
C LEU A 173 1.05 5.02 -5.17
N ALA A 174 1.43 4.27 -4.15
CA ALA A 174 2.78 3.74 -4.02
C ALA A 174 2.80 2.37 -3.31
N SER A 175 3.94 1.71 -3.35
CA SER A 175 4.19 0.48 -2.59
C SER A 175 4.30 0.76 -1.10
N PRO A 176 4.15 -0.26 -0.22
CA PRO A 176 4.41 -0.12 1.22
C PRO A 176 5.80 0.40 1.54
N TYR A 177 6.81 0.07 0.73
CA TYR A 177 8.18 0.58 0.86
C TYR A 177 8.24 2.11 0.73
N VAL A 178 7.73 2.63 -0.38
CA VAL A 178 7.71 4.07 -0.66
C VAL A 178 6.83 4.80 0.35
N ALA A 179 5.67 4.24 0.70
CA ALA A 179 4.76 4.85 1.65
C ALA A 179 5.37 5.00 3.04
N ALA A 180 6.06 3.95 3.55
CA ALA A 180 6.70 4.00 4.86
C ALA A 180 7.87 5.00 4.89
N ALA A 181 8.72 5.01 3.85
CA ALA A 181 9.81 5.99 3.73
C ALA A 181 9.26 7.43 3.65
N SER A 182 8.21 7.64 2.87
CA SER A 182 7.56 8.94 2.76
C SER A 182 6.96 9.41 4.08
N ALA A 183 6.43 8.50 4.91
CA ALA A 183 5.91 8.84 6.23
C ALA A 183 7.02 9.38 7.16
N ILE A 184 8.23 8.85 7.06
CA ILE A 184 9.38 9.28 7.87
C ILE A 184 9.89 10.64 7.39
N LEU A 185 10.03 10.83 6.07
CA LEU A 185 10.67 12.02 5.49
C LEU A 185 9.72 13.18 5.21
N GLY A 186 8.40 12.98 5.28
CA GLY A 186 7.40 14.03 5.02
C GLY A 186 7.30 14.45 3.54
N LYS A 187 7.88 13.66 2.66
CA LYS A 187 7.87 13.86 1.21
C LYS A 187 7.79 12.49 0.51
N ILE A 188 7.46 12.47 -0.77
CA ILE A 188 7.59 11.23 -1.55
C ILE A 188 9.08 10.84 -1.59
N ALA A 189 9.38 9.62 -1.10
CA ALA A 189 10.76 9.15 -0.94
C ALA A 189 10.85 7.62 -1.07
N THR A 190 12.06 7.13 -1.35
CA THR A 190 12.38 5.70 -1.34
C THR A 190 13.02 5.29 0.00
N PRO A 191 13.04 3.99 0.33
CA PRO A 191 13.68 3.50 1.56
C PRO A 191 15.17 3.85 1.66
N GLU A 192 15.86 3.92 0.53
CA GLU A 192 17.29 4.25 0.46
C GLU A 192 17.60 5.68 0.93
N GLU A 193 16.58 6.54 1.02
CA GLU A 193 16.69 7.90 1.55
C GLU A 193 16.51 7.97 3.08
N VAL A 194 16.14 6.85 3.73
CA VAL A 194 15.84 6.76 5.18
C VAL A 194 17.06 6.22 5.94
N GLU A 195 18.25 6.71 5.71
CA GLU A 195 19.45 6.31 6.44
C GLU A 195 19.64 7.09 7.76
#